data_09432f7a1dcc5c21a77d9b85d945ff8b
#
_entry.id   09432f7a1dcc5c21a77d9b85d945ff8b
#
_cell.length_a   1.000
_cell.length_b   1.000
_cell.length_c   1.000
_cell.angle_alpha   90.00
_cell.angle_beta   90.00
_cell.angle_gamma   90.00
#
_symmetry.space_group_name_H-M   'P 1'
#
loop_
_entity.id
_entity.type
_entity.pdbx_description
1 polymer ?
#
loop_
_entity_poly.entity_id
_entity_poly.type
_entity_poly.pdbx_seq_one_letter_code
_entity_poly.pdbx_strand_id
1 'polypeptide(L)'
;MEAKLSSIQIPVDQDELSGTLLTPTGIPAVLFVHGWGGSQHHSLVRAREAVGLGCICMTFDLRGHEGYASMRQIVTRAQNLDDIKAAYDQLAGLPYVDPQSIAVVGLSYGGYLSALLTRERPVEWLALRSPALYKDEHWDHPKMSLNADPELMDYRQRVLTPDDNIALAACADYKGDVLLVEAQHDAIVPHPVLRNYANAFVNARSLSARVIAGADHALSVKEHQQEYTRTLIDWLTEMVVGRRIALAKEVVAARKHRLKQQSDALSSPGQGTNEFRGDIRAVENSSS
;
A
#
# COMPACT_ATOMS: atom_id res chain seq x y z
N MET A 1 10.28 7.35 11.60
CA MET A 1 11.02 7.46 10.34
C MET A 1 12.49 7.43 10.67
N GLU A 2 13.22 6.50 10.10
CA GLU A 2 14.66 6.52 10.12
C GLU A 2 15.16 7.55 9.11
N ALA A 3 16.27 8.18 9.38
CA ALA A 3 16.90 9.09 8.45
C ALA A 3 18.06 8.34 7.76
N LYS A 4 18.10 8.38 6.45
CA LYS A 4 19.27 7.94 5.68
C LYS A 4 20.29 9.07 5.70
N LEU A 5 21.49 8.78 6.21
CA LEU A 5 22.62 9.70 6.16
C LEU A 5 23.44 9.40 4.91
N SER A 6 23.76 10.43 4.16
CA SER A 6 24.64 10.35 2.98
C SER A 6 25.66 11.48 3.06
N SER A 7 26.95 11.15 2.90
CA SER A 7 27.96 12.18 2.71
C SER A 7 27.78 12.82 1.35
N ILE A 8 27.84 14.13 1.30
CA ILE A 8 27.79 14.91 0.06
C ILE A 8 29.00 15.85 -0.02
N GLN A 9 29.41 16.15 -1.24
CA GLN A 9 30.37 17.22 -1.50
C GLN A 9 29.61 18.39 -2.10
N ILE A 10 29.86 19.57 -1.53
CA ILE A 10 29.22 20.82 -1.94
C ILE A 10 30.28 21.67 -2.62
N PRO A 11 30.22 21.84 -3.95
CA PRO A 11 31.19 22.64 -4.66
C PRO A 11 31.03 24.14 -4.35
N VAL A 12 32.14 24.80 -4.00
CA VAL A 12 32.20 26.25 -3.76
C VAL A 12 33.48 26.79 -4.43
N ASP A 13 33.35 27.53 -5.50
CA ASP A 13 34.44 28.05 -6.31
C ASP A 13 35.40 26.94 -6.79
N GLN A 14 36.59 26.82 -6.15
CA GLN A 14 37.58 25.77 -6.42
C GLN A 14 37.68 24.74 -5.31
N ASP A 15 36.87 24.86 -4.26
CA ASP A 15 36.86 23.99 -3.09
C ASP A 15 35.64 23.10 -3.07
N GLU A 16 35.72 22.01 -2.29
CA GLU A 16 34.61 21.11 -1.99
C GLU A 16 34.39 21.04 -0.47
N LEU A 17 33.24 21.48 -0.01
CA LEU A 17 32.85 21.33 1.40
C LEU A 17 32.23 19.98 1.65
N SER A 18 32.66 19.32 2.73
CA SER A 18 31.99 18.11 3.20
C SER A 18 30.67 18.45 3.89
N GLY A 19 29.59 17.79 3.46
CA GLY A 19 28.27 17.90 4.06
C GLY A 19 27.67 16.55 4.41
N THR A 20 26.67 16.55 5.26
CA THR A 20 25.84 15.36 5.52
C THR A 20 24.40 15.67 5.14
N LEU A 21 23.87 14.91 4.18
CA LEU A 21 22.48 14.98 3.78
C LEU A 21 21.68 13.95 4.59
N LEU A 22 20.63 14.40 5.26
CA LEU A 22 19.67 13.54 5.93
C LEU A 22 18.38 13.51 5.10
N THR A 23 17.97 12.34 4.66
CA THR A 23 16.72 12.15 3.94
C THR A 23 15.79 11.26 4.74
N PRO A 24 14.46 11.53 4.73
CA PRO A 24 13.51 10.60 5.33
C PRO A 24 13.52 9.29 4.57
N THR A 25 13.42 8.18 5.31
CA THR A 25 13.10 6.87 4.76
C THR A 25 11.69 6.48 5.16
N GLY A 26 11.07 5.55 4.46
CA GLY A 26 9.74 5.09 4.81
C GLY A 26 8.64 6.06 4.37
N ILE A 27 8.69 6.49 3.11
CA ILE A 27 7.65 7.30 2.49
C ILE A 27 6.50 6.37 2.08
N PRO A 28 5.24 6.66 2.48
CA PRO A 28 4.08 5.92 2.01
C PRO A 28 3.97 5.97 0.49
N ALA A 29 3.45 4.90 -0.12
CA ALA A 29 3.27 4.86 -1.56
C ALA A 29 1.84 4.50 -1.95
N VAL A 30 1.43 4.90 -3.16
CA VAL A 30 0.10 4.63 -3.70
C VAL A 30 0.22 4.12 -5.13
N LEU A 31 -0.27 2.90 -5.36
CA LEU A 31 -0.42 2.31 -6.69
C LEU A 31 -1.84 2.51 -7.19
N PHE A 32 -2.01 3.11 -8.36
CA PHE A 32 -3.31 3.31 -8.99
C PHE A 32 -3.52 2.31 -10.14
N VAL A 33 -4.64 1.61 -10.10
CA VAL A 33 -5.02 0.57 -11.06
C VAL A 33 -6.32 0.96 -11.76
N HIS A 34 -6.26 1.24 -13.06
CA HIS A 34 -7.42 1.67 -13.85
C HIS A 34 -8.37 0.50 -14.18
N GLY A 35 -9.62 0.82 -14.54
CA GLY A 35 -10.62 -0.14 -14.99
C GLY A 35 -10.42 -0.57 -16.45
N TRP A 36 -11.18 -1.61 -16.88
CA TRP A 36 -11.17 -2.04 -18.27
C TRP A 36 -11.68 -0.94 -19.20
N GLY A 37 -10.92 -0.66 -20.24
CA GLY A 37 -11.20 0.47 -21.17
C GLY A 37 -10.71 1.83 -20.67
N GLY A 38 -10.10 1.88 -19.47
CA GLY A 38 -9.45 3.08 -18.96
C GLY A 38 -7.97 3.17 -19.32
N SER A 39 -7.28 4.12 -18.70
CA SER A 39 -5.83 4.29 -18.79
C SER A 39 -5.27 4.90 -17.50
N GLN A 40 -3.95 4.87 -17.36
CA GLN A 40 -3.25 5.51 -16.25
C GLN A 40 -3.59 7.00 -16.10
N HIS A 41 -3.88 7.68 -17.21
CA HIS A 41 -4.19 9.12 -17.22
C HIS A 41 -5.41 9.48 -16.36
N HIS A 42 -6.40 8.60 -16.26
CA HIS A 42 -7.58 8.80 -15.42
C HIS A 42 -7.27 8.92 -13.92
N SER A 43 -6.12 8.42 -13.50
CA SER A 43 -5.68 8.48 -12.09
C SER A 43 -4.73 9.62 -11.78
N LEU A 44 -4.15 10.31 -12.80
CA LEU A 44 -3.11 11.32 -12.60
C LEU A 44 -3.54 12.48 -11.72
N VAL A 45 -4.80 12.91 -11.79
CA VAL A 45 -5.31 14.00 -10.93
C VAL A 45 -5.23 13.57 -9.47
N ARG A 46 -5.71 12.38 -9.13
CA ARG A 46 -5.70 11.84 -7.76
C ARG A 46 -4.28 11.49 -7.29
N ALA A 47 -3.45 11.00 -8.20
CA ALA A 47 -2.04 10.75 -7.91
C ALA A 47 -1.29 12.04 -7.54
N ARG A 48 -1.55 13.17 -8.22
CA ARG A 48 -0.97 14.48 -7.88
C ARG A 48 -1.42 14.96 -6.50
N GLU A 49 -2.69 14.81 -6.17
CA GLU A 49 -3.21 15.14 -4.83
C GLU A 49 -2.54 14.28 -3.75
N ALA A 50 -2.41 12.96 -3.98
CA ALA A 50 -1.74 12.06 -3.05
C ALA A 50 -0.23 12.36 -2.90
N VAL A 51 0.45 12.81 -3.96
CA VAL A 51 1.82 13.33 -3.87
C VAL A 51 1.86 14.56 -2.96
N GLY A 52 0.84 15.42 -2.98
CA GLY A 52 0.71 16.55 -2.06
C GLY A 52 0.65 16.15 -0.57
N LEU A 53 0.22 14.92 -0.27
CA LEU A 53 0.27 14.34 1.08
C LEU A 53 1.66 13.80 1.47
N GLY A 54 2.63 13.85 0.56
CA GLY A 54 3.97 13.29 0.73
C GLY A 54 4.05 11.79 0.44
N CYS A 55 3.20 11.27 -0.44
CA CYS A 55 3.26 9.89 -0.94
C CYS A 55 4.05 9.79 -2.23
N ILE A 56 4.69 8.64 -2.48
CA ILE A 56 5.18 8.27 -3.81
C ILE A 56 4.03 7.58 -4.54
N CYS A 57 3.67 8.07 -5.73
CA CYS A 57 2.55 7.55 -6.50
C CYS A 57 3.01 6.93 -7.82
N MET A 58 2.40 5.82 -8.19
CA MET A 58 2.60 5.15 -9.46
C MET A 58 1.27 4.92 -10.15
N THR A 59 1.21 5.25 -11.44
CA THR A 59 0.13 4.89 -12.37
C THR A 59 0.75 4.12 -13.53
N PHE A 60 0.03 3.19 -14.12
CA PHE A 60 0.51 2.38 -15.25
C PHE A 60 -0.67 1.89 -16.08
N ASP A 61 -0.39 1.42 -17.29
CA ASP A 61 -1.40 0.83 -18.17
C ASP A 61 -1.32 -0.69 -18.12
N LEU A 62 -2.46 -1.34 -17.88
CA LEU A 62 -2.61 -2.78 -18.00
C LEU A 62 -2.46 -3.22 -19.46
N ARG A 63 -1.89 -4.40 -19.70
CA ARG A 63 -1.92 -5.03 -21.03
C ARG A 63 -3.34 -5.05 -21.60
N GLY A 64 -3.48 -4.80 -22.88
CA GLY A 64 -4.76 -4.61 -23.57
C GLY A 64 -5.24 -3.15 -23.61
N HIS A 65 -4.47 -2.20 -23.09
CA HIS A 65 -4.80 -0.77 -23.05
C HIS A 65 -3.65 0.08 -23.61
N GLU A 66 -3.98 1.29 -24.09
CA GLU A 66 -3.03 2.31 -24.58
C GLU A 66 -1.93 1.70 -25.48
N GLY A 67 -0.65 1.84 -25.14
CA GLY A 67 0.47 1.29 -25.89
C GLY A 67 0.43 -0.24 -26.11
N TYR A 68 -0.40 -0.95 -25.38
CA TYR A 68 -0.59 -2.41 -25.46
C TYR A 68 -1.97 -2.79 -25.99
N ALA A 69 -2.68 -1.87 -26.65
CA ALA A 69 -4.06 -2.07 -27.16
C ALA A 69 -4.18 -3.25 -28.15
N SER A 70 -3.10 -3.62 -28.86
CA SER A 70 -3.06 -4.80 -29.73
C SER A 70 -3.32 -6.11 -28.98
N MET A 71 -3.03 -6.17 -27.67
CA MET A 71 -3.29 -7.35 -26.83
C MET A 71 -4.73 -7.44 -26.31
N ARG A 72 -5.58 -6.43 -26.55
CA ARG A 72 -6.93 -6.32 -25.97
C ARG A 72 -7.80 -7.54 -26.17
N GLN A 73 -7.68 -8.20 -27.32
CA GLN A 73 -8.51 -9.37 -27.67
C GLN A 73 -8.01 -10.68 -27.05
N ILE A 74 -6.77 -10.71 -26.58
CA ILE A 74 -6.11 -11.94 -26.13
C ILE A 74 -5.66 -11.91 -24.67
N VAL A 75 -5.51 -10.73 -24.06
CA VAL A 75 -5.03 -10.61 -22.68
C VAL A 75 -6.01 -11.24 -21.69
N THR A 76 -5.47 -12.02 -20.75
CA THR A 76 -6.23 -12.75 -19.74
C THR A 76 -6.25 -12.03 -18.39
N ARG A 77 -7.13 -12.47 -17.48
CA ARG A 77 -7.13 -11.97 -16.07
C ARG A 77 -5.82 -12.30 -15.35
N ALA A 78 -5.29 -13.51 -15.58
CA ALA A 78 -4.00 -13.93 -15.01
C ALA A 78 -2.90 -12.96 -15.41
N GLN A 79 -2.79 -12.64 -16.69
CA GLN A 79 -1.79 -11.71 -17.19
C GLN A 79 -1.95 -10.29 -16.64
N ASN A 80 -3.19 -9.78 -16.50
CA ASN A 80 -3.40 -8.48 -15.90
C ASN A 80 -3.14 -8.47 -14.39
N LEU A 81 -3.32 -9.59 -13.68
CA LEU A 81 -2.90 -9.71 -12.28
C LEU A 81 -1.36 -9.70 -12.18
N ASP A 82 -0.66 -10.34 -13.12
CA ASP A 82 0.81 -10.26 -13.18
C ASP A 82 1.29 -8.83 -13.47
N ASP A 83 0.56 -8.05 -14.30
CA ASP A 83 0.87 -6.64 -14.52
C ASP A 83 0.84 -5.83 -13.22
N ILE A 84 -0.19 -6.06 -12.39
CA ILE A 84 -0.34 -5.37 -11.11
C ILE A 84 0.73 -5.79 -10.12
N LYS A 85 1.07 -7.09 -10.06
CA LYS A 85 2.15 -7.60 -9.21
C LYS A 85 3.48 -6.95 -9.59
N ALA A 86 3.80 -6.90 -10.89
CA ALA A 86 5.02 -6.26 -11.38
C ALA A 86 5.08 -4.76 -11.06
N ALA A 87 3.97 -4.03 -11.24
CA ALA A 87 3.88 -2.62 -10.88
C ALA A 87 4.02 -2.40 -9.37
N TYR A 88 3.39 -3.27 -8.55
CA TYR A 88 3.53 -3.23 -7.10
C TYR A 88 4.99 -3.46 -6.68
N ASP A 89 5.64 -4.50 -7.21
CA ASP A 89 7.01 -4.85 -6.88
C ASP A 89 7.99 -3.73 -7.28
N GLN A 90 7.76 -3.11 -8.44
CA GLN A 90 8.54 -1.95 -8.88
C GLN A 90 8.39 -0.77 -7.91
N LEU A 91 7.16 -0.48 -7.46
CA LEU A 91 6.90 0.60 -6.50
C LEU A 91 7.51 0.29 -5.12
N ALA A 92 7.30 -0.92 -4.62
CA ALA A 92 7.82 -1.36 -3.32
C ALA A 92 9.36 -1.43 -3.29
N GLY A 93 9.99 -1.67 -4.44
CA GLY A 93 11.46 -1.72 -4.60
C GLY A 93 12.13 -0.34 -4.64
N LEU A 94 11.39 0.76 -4.69
CA LEU A 94 11.98 2.10 -4.67
C LEU A 94 12.63 2.39 -3.30
N PRO A 95 13.84 2.97 -3.28
CA PRO A 95 14.69 3.03 -2.07
C PRO A 95 14.12 3.88 -0.93
N TYR A 96 13.10 4.68 -1.19
CA TYR A 96 12.47 5.56 -0.20
C TYR A 96 11.07 5.13 0.20
N VAL A 97 10.51 4.12 -0.45
CA VAL A 97 9.18 3.61 -0.13
C VAL A 97 9.23 2.78 1.16
N ASP A 98 8.25 2.99 2.03
CA ASP A 98 7.96 2.08 3.13
C ASP A 98 7.10 0.92 2.61
N PRO A 99 7.62 -0.30 2.50
CA PRO A 99 6.86 -1.43 1.99
C PRO A 99 5.69 -1.84 2.90
N GLN A 100 5.66 -1.34 4.15
CA GLN A 100 4.56 -1.54 5.09
C GLN A 100 3.52 -0.41 5.04
N SER A 101 3.64 0.53 4.12
CA SER A 101 2.76 1.70 3.99
C SER A 101 2.36 1.92 2.52
N ILE A 102 2.00 0.83 1.82
CA ILE A 102 1.59 0.89 0.42
C ILE A 102 0.06 0.80 0.33
N ALA A 103 -0.52 1.81 -0.30
CA ALA A 103 -1.92 1.82 -0.70
C ALA A 103 -2.08 1.30 -2.13
N VAL A 104 -3.17 0.58 -2.39
CA VAL A 104 -3.62 0.24 -3.75
C VAL A 104 -4.99 0.81 -3.98
N VAL A 105 -5.14 1.61 -5.04
CA VAL A 105 -6.38 2.26 -5.45
C VAL A 105 -6.86 1.65 -6.74
N GLY A 106 -7.88 0.81 -6.68
CA GLY A 106 -8.42 0.07 -7.83
C GLY A 106 -9.80 0.56 -8.27
N LEU A 107 -9.98 0.70 -9.57
CA LEU A 107 -11.22 1.13 -10.19
C LEU A 107 -11.84 -0.03 -11.00
N SER A 108 -13.11 -0.38 -10.75
CA SER A 108 -13.87 -1.34 -11.55
C SER A 108 -13.10 -2.67 -11.72
N TYR A 109 -12.71 -3.05 -12.95
CA TYR A 109 -11.85 -4.21 -13.21
C TYR A 109 -10.53 -4.14 -12.45
N GLY A 110 -9.89 -2.98 -12.41
CA GLY A 110 -8.68 -2.77 -11.59
C GLY A 110 -8.97 -2.96 -10.10
N GLY A 111 -10.17 -2.62 -9.63
CA GLY A 111 -10.62 -2.88 -8.26
C GLY A 111 -10.74 -4.38 -7.95
N TYR A 112 -11.32 -5.16 -8.88
CA TYR A 112 -11.36 -6.62 -8.79
C TYR A 112 -9.95 -7.23 -8.68
N LEU A 113 -9.05 -6.81 -9.57
CA LEU A 113 -7.66 -7.30 -9.55
C LEU A 113 -6.90 -6.83 -8.30
N SER A 114 -7.18 -5.62 -7.81
CA SER A 114 -6.57 -5.09 -6.57
C SER A 114 -7.01 -5.87 -5.34
N ALA A 115 -8.25 -6.35 -5.29
CA ALA A 115 -8.70 -7.26 -4.24
C ALA A 115 -7.93 -8.58 -4.26
N LEU A 116 -7.72 -9.17 -5.43
CA LEU A 116 -6.92 -10.39 -5.59
C LEU A 116 -5.44 -10.18 -5.21
N LEU A 117 -4.87 -9.01 -5.53
CA LEU A 117 -3.49 -8.66 -5.20
C LEU A 117 -3.21 -8.75 -3.70
N THR A 118 -4.19 -8.51 -2.84
CA THR A 118 -4.01 -8.56 -1.37
C THR A 118 -3.58 -9.92 -0.83
N ARG A 119 -3.82 -11.01 -1.56
CA ARG A 119 -3.29 -12.34 -1.25
C ARG A 119 -1.86 -12.56 -1.74
N GLU A 120 -1.44 -11.77 -2.72
CA GLU A 120 -0.16 -11.93 -3.41
C GLU A 120 0.91 -10.96 -2.89
N ARG A 121 0.49 -9.82 -2.35
CA ARG A 121 1.37 -8.74 -1.89
C ARG A 121 0.84 -8.07 -0.62
N PRO A 122 1.73 -7.56 0.24
CA PRO A 122 1.34 -6.85 1.47
C PRO A 122 0.78 -5.46 1.15
N VAL A 123 -0.52 -5.38 0.95
CA VAL A 123 -1.25 -4.12 0.78
C VAL A 123 -1.70 -3.64 2.15
N GLU A 124 -1.27 -2.46 2.59
CA GLU A 124 -1.65 -1.89 3.89
C GLU A 124 -3.00 -1.18 3.82
N TRP A 125 -3.26 -0.48 2.72
CA TRP A 125 -4.48 0.29 2.51
C TRP A 125 -5.07 -0.03 1.14
N LEU A 126 -6.34 -0.41 1.10
CA LEU A 126 -7.04 -0.82 -0.11
C LEU A 126 -8.24 0.10 -0.37
N ALA A 127 -8.18 0.88 -1.46
CA ALA A 127 -9.30 1.71 -1.89
C ALA A 127 -9.90 1.14 -3.18
N LEU A 128 -11.18 0.80 -3.15
CA LEU A 128 -11.91 0.20 -4.27
C LEU A 128 -13.08 1.11 -4.68
N ARG A 129 -13.09 1.56 -5.93
CA ARG A 129 -14.25 2.26 -6.50
C ARG A 129 -15.00 1.39 -7.49
N SER A 130 -16.26 1.11 -7.19
CA SER A 130 -17.13 0.23 -8.00
C SER A 130 -16.38 -1.02 -8.46
N PRO A 131 -15.75 -1.81 -7.56
CA PRO A 131 -14.97 -2.98 -7.96
C PRO A 131 -15.88 -3.98 -8.69
N ALA A 132 -15.46 -4.41 -9.89
CA ALA A 132 -16.20 -5.40 -10.65
C ALA A 132 -16.13 -6.77 -9.99
N LEU A 133 -17.06 -7.67 -10.34
CA LEU A 133 -17.04 -9.06 -9.92
C LEU A 133 -17.27 -9.95 -11.11
N TYR A 134 -16.54 -11.06 -11.19
CA TYR A 134 -16.58 -12.04 -12.27
C TYR A 134 -16.64 -13.44 -11.69
N LYS A 135 -17.24 -14.38 -12.44
CA LYS A 135 -17.16 -15.81 -12.15
C LYS A 135 -15.68 -16.24 -12.13
N ASP A 136 -15.34 -17.24 -11.34
CA ASP A 136 -13.94 -17.69 -11.16
C ASP A 136 -13.46 -18.58 -12.33
N GLU A 137 -14.39 -19.17 -13.07
CA GLU A 137 -14.06 -20.00 -14.22
C GLU A 137 -13.35 -19.19 -15.31
N HIS A 138 -12.69 -19.89 -16.22
CA HIS A 138 -12.05 -19.33 -17.42
C HIS A 138 -10.99 -18.26 -17.13
N TRP A 139 -10.19 -18.50 -16.09
CA TRP A 139 -9.14 -17.58 -15.65
C TRP A 139 -8.15 -17.23 -16.76
N ASP A 140 -7.81 -18.24 -17.61
CA ASP A 140 -6.86 -18.11 -18.72
C ASP A 140 -7.51 -17.73 -20.05
N HIS A 141 -8.82 -17.48 -20.06
CA HIS A 141 -9.50 -17.00 -21.25
C HIS A 141 -9.30 -15.49 -21.42
N PRO A 142 -9.36 -14.98 -22.66
CA PRO A 142 -9.30 -13.54 -22.91
C PRO A 142 -10.30 -12.78 -22.06
N LYS A 143 -9.87 -11.69 -21.44
CA LYS A 143 -10.75 -10.86 -20.60
C LYS A 143 -11.98 -10.36 -21.37
N MET A 144 -11.85 -10.15 -22.69
CA MET A 144 -12.98 -9.73 -23.55
C MET A 144 -14.12 -10.75 -23.56
N SER A 145 -13.84 -12.05 -23.47
CA SER A 145 -14.88 -13.09 -23.44
C SER A 145 -15.80 -12.99 -22.22
N LEU A 146 -15.29 -12.50 -21.09
CA LEU A 146 -16.09 -12.31 -19.88
C LEU A 146 -17.13 -11.19 -20.03
N ASN A 147 -16.87 -10.20 -20.87
CA ASN A 147 -17.83 -9.13 -21.14
C ASN A 147 -18.98 -9.61 -22.05
N ALA A 148 -18.74 -10.68 -22.81
CA ALA A 148 -19.72 -11.31 -23.68
C ALA A 148 -20.53 -12.41 -22.97
N ASP A 149 -20.23 -12.73 -21.70
CA ASP A 149 -20.99 -13.69 -20.91
C ASP A 149 -22.40 -13.15 -20.64
N PRO A 150 -23.46 -13.76 -21.20
CA PRO A 150 -24.82 -13.28 -21.04
C PRO A 150 -25.32 -13.40 -19.60
N GLU A 151 -24.73 -14.26 -18.78
CA GLU A 151 -25.10 -14.47 -17.39
C GLU A 151 -24.35 -13.56 -16.42
N LEU A 152 -23.42 -12.72 -16.89
CA LEU A 152 -22.59 -11.90 -16.02
C LEU A 152 -23.41 -10.92 -15.17
N MET A 153 -24.45 -10.32 -15.75
CA MET A 153 -25.30 -9.38 -15.01
C MET A 153 -26.17 -10.10 -13.98
N ASP A 154 -26.71 -11.28 -14.31
CA ASP A 154 -27.45 -12.10 -13.36
C ASP A 154 -26.55 -12.59 -12.23
N TYR A 155 -25.30 -12.97 -12.54
CA TYR A 155 -24.30 -13.31 -11.53
C TYR A 155 -24.03 -12.14 -10.58
N ARG A 156 -23.91 -10.93 -11.09
CA ARG A 156 -23.69 -9.72 -10.31
C ARG A 156 -24.87 -9.29 -9.44
N GLN A 157 -26.09 -9.80 -9.71
CA GLN A 157 -27.26 -9.57 -8.87
C GLN A 157 -27.35 -10.55 -7.69
N ARG A 158 -26.55 -11.62 -7.67
CA ARG A 158 -26.61 -12.63 -6.62
C ARG A 158 -25.97 -12.14 -5.32
N VAL A 159 -26.45 -12.66 -4.21
CA VAL A 159 -25.74 -12.59 -2.93
C VAL A 159 -24.66 -13.67 -2.97
N LEU A 160 -23.42 -13.24 -2.94
CA LEU A 160 -22.25 -14.12 -2.99
C LEU A 160 -21.43 -13.94 -1.71
N THR A 161 -20.78 -15.02 -1.31
CA THR A 161 -19.94 -15.10 -0.11
C THR A 161 -18.47 -15.32 -0.49
N PRO A 162 -17.52 -15.28 0.44
CA PRO A 162 -16.14 -15.67 0.19
C PRO A 162 -15.97 -17.10 -0.35
N ASP A 163 -16.91 -18.00 -0.08
CA ASP A 163 -16.85 -19.38 -0.59
C ASP A 163 -17.26 -19.48 -2.07
N ASP A 164 -17.96 -18.46 -2.59
CA ASP A 164 -18.50 -18.43 -3.95
C ASP A 164 -17.59 -17.71 -4.94
N ASN A 165 -16.57 -16.97 -4.46
CA ASN A 165 -15.77 -16.11 -5.34
C ASN A 165 -14.39 -15.78 -4.76
N ILE A 166 -13.33 -15.98 -5.55
CA ILE A 166 -11.93 -15.80 -5.10
C ILE A 166 -11.60 -14.35 -4.70
N ALA A 167 -12.21 -13.34 -5.33
CA ALA A 167 -11.98 -11.94 -4.96
C ALA A 167 -12.65 -11.61 -3.62
N LEU A 168 -13.84 -12.16 -3.34
CA LEU A 168 -14.48 -12.02 -2.04
C LEU A 168 -13.72 -12.81 -0.96
N ALA A 169 -13.19 -13.99 -1.30
CA ALA A 169 -12.32 -14.74 -0.41
C ALA A 169 -11.03 -13.95 -0.08
N ALA A 170 -10.44 -13.25 -1.06
CA ALA A 170 -9.30 -12.37 -0.81
C ALA A 170 -9.66 -11.21 0.13
N CYS A 171 -10.86 -10.64 -0.02
CA CYS A 171 -11.36 -9.61 0.89
C CYS A 171 -11.57 -10.14 2.31
N ALA A 172 -12.02 -11.38 2.47
CA ALA A 172 -12.19 -12.00 3.78
C ALA A 172 -10.87 -12.23 4.52
N ASP A 173 -9.80 -12.53 3.80
CA ASP A 173 -8.46 -12.70 4.38
C ASP A 173 -7.76 -11.38 4.69
N TYR A 174 -8.22 -10.28 4.11
CA TYR A 174 -7.58 -8.97 4.21
C TYR A 174 -7.71 -8.35 5.60
N LYS A 175 -6.60 -7.79 6.12
CA LYS A 175 -6.50 -7.26 7.49
C LYS A 175 -6.13 -5.77 7.57
N GLY A 176 -5.96 -5.11 6.42
CA GLY A 176 -5.66 -3.68 6.36
C GLY A 176 -6.91 -2.80 6.43
N ASP A 177 -6.75 -1.50 6.16
CA ASP A 177 -7.86 -0.56 6.09
C ASP A 177 -8.44 -0.51 4.69
N VAL A 178 -9.77 -0.38 4.60
CA VAL A 178 -10.51 -0.41 3.34
C VAL A 178 -11.34 0.86 3.16
N LEU A 179 -11.24 1.44 1.97
CA LEU A 179 -12.22 2.38 1.43
C LEU A 179 -12.98 1.71 0.29
N LEU A 180 -14.29 1.59 0.42
CA LEU A 180 -15.20 1.10 -0.63
C LEU A 180 -16.09 2.24 -1.10
N VAL A 181 -16.01 2.62 -2.38
CA VAL A 181 -16.80 3.70 -2.96
C VAL A 181 -17.73 3.17 -4.03
N GLU A 182 -19.01 3.47 -3.90
CA GLU A 182 -20.08 3.11 -4.81
C GLU A 182 -20.54 4.33 -5.61
N ALA A 183 -20.82 4.15 -6.90
CA ALA A 183 -21.58 5.10 -7.70
C ALA A 183 -23.06 4.71 -7.63
N GLN A 184 -23.94 5.60 -7.16
CA GLN A 184 -25.34 5.26 -6.84
C GLN A 184 -26.13 4.72 -8.04
N HIS A 185 -25.88 5.24 -9.25
CA HIS A 185 -26.58 4.85 -10.47
C HIS A 185 -25.67 4.03 -11.40
N ASP A 186 -24.89 3.12 -10.81
CA ASP A 186 -23.96 2.26 -11.56
C ASP A 186 -24.71 1.13 -12.29
N ALA A 187 -24.85 1.28 -13.61
CA ALA A 187 -25.47 0.27 -14.46
C ALA A 187 -24.51 -0.87 -14.88
N ILE A 188 -23.21 -0.77 -14.59
CA ILE A 188 -22.18 -1.75 -14.96
C ILE A 188 -21.84 -2.66 -13.78
N VAL A 189 -21.64 -2.06 -12.61
CA VAL A 189 -21.39 -2.80 -11.36
C VAL A 189 -22.53 -2.49 -10.39
N PRO A 190 -23.59 -3.31 -10.37
CA PRO A 190 -24.79 -3.03 -9.60
C PRO A 190 -24.54 -3.14 -8.08
N HIS A 191 -25.38 -2.46 -7.32
CA HIS A 191 -25.31 -2.39 -5.84
C HIS A 191 -25.08 -3.74 -5.12
N PRO A 192 -25.67 -4.89 -5.51
CA PRO A 192 -25.41 -6.17 -4.85
C PRO A 192 -23.91 -6.56 -4.86
N VAL A 193 -23.15 -6.19 -5.91
CA VAL A 193 -21.71 -6.44 -5.95
C VAL A 193 -21.00 -5.69 -4.83
N LEU A 194 -21.33 -4.40 -4.62
CA LEU A 194 -20.73 -3.59 -3.58
C LEU A 194 -21.08 -4.13 -2.18
N ARG A 195 -22.31 -4.62 -2.00
CA ARG A 195 -22.73 -5.30 -0.76
C ARG A 195 -21.96 -6.59 -0.51
N ASN A 196 -21.71 -7.39 -1.56
CA ASN A 196 -20.91 -8.61 -1.45
C ASN A 196 -19.48 -8.28 -1.01
N TYR A 197 -18.84 -7.26 -1.61
CA TYR A 197 -17.53 -6.78 -1.17
C TYR A 197 -17.54 -6.28 0.26
N ALA A 198 -18.50 -5.42 0.63
CA ALA A 198 -18.60 -4.89 1.99
C ALA A 198 -18.77 -6.00 3.04
N ASN A 199 -19.60 -7.00 2.75
CA ASN A 199 -19.84 -8.13 3.63
C ASN A 199 -18.63 -9.08 3.71
N ALA A 200 -17.78 -9.13 2.67
CA ALA A 200 -16.62 -9.99 2.63
C ALA A 200 -15.46 -9.47 3.50
N PHE A 201 -15.33 -8.16 3.75
CA PHE A 201 -14.23 -7.58 4.54
C PHE A 201 -14.37 -7.80 6.06
N VAL A 202 -14.64 -9.04 6.46
CA VAL A 202 -14.92 -9.40 7.87
C VAL A 202 -13.71 -9.30 8.80
N ASN A 203 -12.50 -9.38 8.27
CA ASN A 203 -11.25 -9.29 9.02
C ASN A 203 -10.49 -7.97 8.80
N ALA A 204 -11.05 -7.05 8.01
CA ALA A 204 -10.43 -5.75 7.78
C ALA A 204 -10.31 -4.95 9.09
N ARG A 205 -9.18 -4.25 9.28
CA ARG A 205 -8.97 -3.37 10.43
C ARG A 205 -10.01 -2.25 10.50
N SER A 206 -10.35 -1.69 9.35
CA SER A 206 -11.46 -0.75 9.18
C SER A 206 -12.07 -0.85 7.80
N LEU A 207 -13.36 -0.54 7.68
CA LEU A 207 -14.09 -0.44 6.42
C LEU A 207 -14.86 0.89 6.38
N SER A 208 -14.45 1.78 5.49
CA SER A 208 -15.16 3.00 5.17
C SER A 208 -15.94 2.81 3.87
N ALA A 209 -17.26 2.69 3.94
CA ALA A 209 -18.13 2.62 2.77
C ALA A 209 -18.71 4.01 2.47
N ARG A 210 -18.69 4.43 1.21
CA ARG A 210 -19.21 5.71 0.73
C ARG A 210 -19.98 5.52 -0.56
N VAL A 211 -21.05 6.29 -0.73
CA VAL A 211 -21.88 6.32 -1.95
C VAL A 211 -21.80 7.72 -2.53
N ILE A 212 -21.43 7.84 -3.80
CA ILE A 212 -21.51 9.11 -4.53
C ILE A 212 -22.91 9.21 -5.12
N ALA A 213 -23.70 10.11 -4.55
CA ALA A 213 -25.11 10.27 -4.91
C ALA A 213 -25.27 10.72 -6.37
N GLY A 214 -26.19 10.09 -7.10
CA GLY A 214 -26.48 10.39 -8.50
C GLY A 214 -25.39 9.98 -9.50
N ALA A 215 -24.25 9.46 -9.05
CA ALA A 215 -23.13 9.13 -9.93
C ALA A 215 -23.38 7.87 -10.75
N ASP A 216 -22.95 7.89 -12.00
CA ASP A 216 -22.82 6.74 -12.87
C ASP A 216 -21.44 6.05 -12.69
N HIS A 217 -21.25 4.87 -13.32
CA HIS A 217 -20.00 4.12 -13.24
C HIS A 217 -18.77 4.91 -13.68
N ALA A 218 -18.90 5.73 -14.71
CA ALA A 218 -17.80 6.50 -15.28
C ALA A 218 -17.48 7.76 -14.48
N LEU A 219 -18.36 8.18 -13.57
CA LEU A 219 -18.37 9.51 -12.96
C LEU A 219 -18.38 10.59 -14.06
N SER A 220 -19.34 10.52 -14.96
CA SER A 220 -19.40 11.39 -16.16
C SER A 220 -19.55 12.86 -15.80
N VAL A 221 -20.12 13.14 -14.63
CA VAL A 221 -20.31 14.50 -14.11
C VAL A 221 -19.09 14.93 -13.30
N LYS A 222 -18.60 16.15 -13.55
CA LYS A 222 -17.38 16.68 -12.93
C LYS A 222 -17.45 16.73 -11.40
N GLU A 223 -18.62 17.09 -10.86
CA GLU A 223 -18.87 17.16 -9.44
C GLU A 223 -18.70 15.80 -8.77
N HIS A 224 -19.14 14.71 -9.41
CA HIS A 224 -18.93 13.34 -8.92
C HIS A 224 -17.46 12.93 -8.95
N GLN A 225 -16.69 13.36 -9.96
CA GLN A 225 -15.23 13.14 -10.00
C GLN A 225 -14.53 13.89 -8.86
N GLN A 226 -14.94 15.11 -8.56
CA GLN A 226 -14.40 15.92 -7.47
C GLN A 226 -14.75 15.31 -6.12
N GLU A 227 -16.00 14.85 -5.94
CA GLU A 227 -16.43 14.17 -4.71
C GLU A 227 -15.65 12.89 -4.46
N TYR A 228 -15.46 12.06 -5.50
CA TYR A 228 -14.62 10.87 -5.38
C TYR A 228 -13.17 11.22 -5.04
N THR A 229 -12.61 12.24 -5.69
CA THR A 229 -11.23 12.68 -5.43
C THR A 229 -11.09 13.13 -3.98
N ARG A 230 -12.00 13.99 -3.48
CA ARG A 230 -12.01 14.43 -2.08
C ARG A 230 -12.14 13.25 -1.12
N THR A 231 -13.11 12.36 -1.33
CA THR A 231 -13.32 11.17 -0.49
C THR A 231 -12.06 10.31 -0.40
N LEU A 232 -11.38 10.06 -1.52
CA LEU A 232 -10.15 9.28 -1.56
C LEU A 232 -9.00 9.99 -0.83
N ILE A 233 -8.83 11.29 -1.08
CA ILE A 233 -7.72 12.06 -0.49
C ILE A 233 -7.90 12.26 1.01
N ASP A 234 -9.12 12.53 1.48
CA ASP A 234 -9.44 12.63 2.90
C ASP A 234 -9.11 11.31 3.61
N TRP A 235 -9.55 10.17 3.03
CA TRP A 235 -9.24 8.84 3.57
C TRP A 235 -7.75 8.53 3.55
N LEU A 236 -7.03 8.80 2.45
CA LEU A 236 -5.57 8.62 2.39
C LEU A 236 -4.84 9.49 3.41
N THR A 237 -5.34 10.71 3.65
CA THR A 237 -4.79 11.61 4.68
C THR A 237 -4.88 10.98 6.06
N GLU A 238 -6.04 10.42 6.43
CA GLU A 238 -6.21 9.71 7.69
C GLU A 238 -5.23 8.53 7.82
N MET A 239 -5.06 7.73 6.77
CA MET A 239 -4.16 6.58 6.75
C MET A 239 -2.70 7.01 6.92
N VAL A 240 -2.24 7.99 6.14
CA VAL A 240 -0.86 8.49 6.18
C VAL A 240 -0.54 9.13 7.54
N VAL A 241 -1.44 9.96 8.07
CA VAL A 241 -1.27 10.61 9.38
C VAL A 241 -1.28 9.56 10.50
N GLY A 242 -2.21 8.62 10.47
CA GLY A 242 -2.30 7.53 11.43
C GLY A 242 -1.00 6.70 11.48
N ARG A 243 -0.45 6.34 10.32
CA ARG A 243 0.82 5.60 10.22
C ARG A 243 1.99 6.40 10.77
N ARG A 244 2.09 7.69 10.44
CA ARG A 244 3.15 8.57 10.97
C ARG A 244 3.10 8.68 12.50
N ILE A 245 1.91 8.79 13.07
CA ILE A 245 1.73 8.82 14.54
C ILE A 245 2.13 7.48 15.15
N ALA A 246 1.76 6.35 14.55
CA ALA A 246 2.14 5.02 15.03
C ALA A 246 3.67 4.84 15.03
N LEU A 247 4.33 5.17 13.91
CA LEU A 247 5.80 5.12 13.79
C LEU A 247 6.50 6.01 14.83
N ALA A 248 5.99 7.23 15.07
CA ALA A 248 6.55 8.12 16.09
C ALA A 248 6.44 7.50 17.49
N LYS A 249 5.31 6.86 17.82
CA LYS A 249 5.14 6.16 19.11
C LYS A 249 6.10 4.98 19.25
N GLU A 250 6.31 4.20 18.20
CA GLU A 250 7.26 3.08 18.17
C GLU A 250 8.69 3.56 18.44
N VAL A 251 9.14 4.65 17.77
CA VAL A 251 10.47 5.24 17.97
C VAL A 251 10.65 5.70 19.42
N VAL A 252 9.66 6.38 20.00
CA VAL A 252 9.70 6.84 21.39
C VAL A 252 9.76 5.65 22.37
N ALA A 253 8.97 4.60 22.13
CA ALA A 253 8.97 3.40 22.95
C ALA A 253 10.33 2.67 22.89
N ALA A 254 10.88 2.49 21.70
CA ALA A 254 12.20 1.87 21.51
C ALA A 254 13.33 2.68 22.19
N ARG A 255 13.26 4.03 22.14
CA ARG A 255 14.21 4.88 22.83
C ARG A 255 14.11 4.75 24.36
N LYS A 256 12.89 4.76 24.90
CA LYS A 256 12.66 4.55 26.36
C LYS A 256 13.19 3.20 26.81
N HIS A 257 12.97 2.16 26.04
CA HIS A 257 13.46 0.81 26.35
C HIS A 257 14.99 0.75 26.39
N ARG A 258 15.66 1.34 25.39
CA ARG A 258 17.14 1.43 25.36
C ARG A 258 17.71 2.19 26.56
N LEU A 259 17.11 3.34 26.92
CA LEU A 259 17.54 4.13 28.08
C LEU A 259 17.36 3.33 29.37
N LYS A 260 16.28 2.58 29.53
CA LYS A 260 16.05 1.72 30.68
C LYS A 260 17.12 0.63 30.79
N GLN A 261 17.42 -0.08 29.70
CA GLN A 261 18.47 -1.10 29.67
C GLN A 261 19.83 -0.55 30.02
N GLN A 262 20.19 0.67 29.56
CA GLN A 262 21.43 1.34 29.90
C GLN A 262 21.48 1.70 31.39
N SER A 263 20.38 2.19 31.96
CA SER A 263 20.25 2.47 33.39
C SER A 263 20.41 1.23 34.26
N ASP A 264 19.74 0.13 33.86
CA ASP A 264 19.80 -1.13 34.60
C ASP A 264 21.20 -1.77 34.52
N ALA A 265 21.89 -1.64 33.39
CA ALA A 265 23.28 -2.09 33.22
C ALA A 265 24.28 -1.29 34.09
N LEU A 266 24.04 0.01 34.25
CA LEU A 266 24.85 0.87 35.14
C LEU A 266 24.56 0.65 36.63
N SER A 267 23.38 0.15 36.97
CA SER A 267 22.92 -0.08 38.34
C SER A 267 23.22 -1.50 38.87
N SER A 268 23.69 -2.40 38.01
CA SER A 268 24.10 -3.74 38.42
C SER A 268 25.44 -3.64 39.16
N PRO A 269 25.53 -4.03 40.46
CA PRO A 269 26.78 -3.99 41.18
C PRO A 269 27.75 -4.98 40.56
N GLY A 270 28.85 -4.48 40.06
CA GLY A 270 29.94 -5.30 39.59
C GLY A 270 30.33 -6.32 40.64
N GLN A 271 30.26 -7.59 40.30
CA GLN A 271 30.92 -8.63 41.08
C GLN A 271 32.46 -8.31 41.00
N GLY A 272 32.89 -7.51 41.94
CA GLY A 272 34.30 -7.29 42.20
C GLY A 272 34.94 -8.61 42.65
N THR A 273 35.58 -9.28 41.75
CA THR A 273 36.57 -10.31 42.13
C THR A 273 37.73 -9.59 42.82
N ASN A 274 37.65 -9.58 44.14
CA ASN A 274 38.75 -9.19 45.04
C ASN A 274 39.73 -10.39 45.09
N GLU A 275 40.73 -10.40 44.23
CA GLU A 275 41.94 -11.21 44.39
C GLU A 275 43.16 -10.35 44.11
N PHE A 276 43.47 -9.47 45.06
CA PHE A 276 44.84 -8.99 45.25
C PHE A 276 45.29 -9.55 46.59
N ARG A 277 45.76 -10.81 46.63
CA ARG A 277 46.63 -11.31 47.70
C ARG A 277 48.06 -11.07 47.27
N GLY A 278 48.72 -10.32 48.11
CA GLY A 278 50.08 -9.88 47.96
C GLY A 278 51.11 -11.01 47.94
N ASP A 279 52.23 -10.69 47.36
CA ASP A 279 53.54 -11.21 47.74
C ASP A 279 54.52 -10.04 47.69
N ILE A 280 54.74 -9.46 48.85
CA ILE A 280 55.87 -8.57 49.13
C ILE A 280 57.07 -9.53 49.45
N ARG A 281 57.94 -9.74 48.52
CA ARG A 281 59.25 -10.27 48.79
C ARG A 281 60.31 -9.13 48.69
N ALA A 282 60.88 -8.87 49.82
CA ALA A 282 62.05 -8.06 49.98
C ALA A 282 63.22 -8.51 49.06
N VAL A 283 63.84 -7.60 48.39
CA VAL A 283 65.22 -7.76 47.92
C VAL A 283 66.06 -6.73 48.53
N GLU A 284 66.87 -7.24 49.47
CA GLU A 284 68.02 -6.53 50.12
C GLU A 284 69.14 -6.26 49.11
N ASN A 285 69.79 -5.17 49.41
CA ASN A 285 71.11 -4.70 48.98
C ASN A 285 72.08 -5.76 48.42
N SER A 286 72.83 -5.40 47.39
CA SER A 286 74.27 -5.50 47.40
C SER A 286 74.91 -4.55 46.37
N SER A 287 75.78 -3.73 46.92
CA SER A 287 76.75 -2.83 46.35
C SER A 287 77.72 -3.56 45.37
N SER A 288 78.02 -2.96 44.26
CA SER A 288 79.40 -2.63 43.86
C SER A 288 79.34 -1.82 42.56
#